data_17ad418d0afde42a222ac3e974359c9b
#
_entry.id   17ad418d0afde42a222ac3e974359c9b
#
_cell.length_a   1.000
_cell.length_b   1.000
_cell.length_c   1.000
_cell.angle_alpha   90.00
_cell.angle_beta   90.00
_cell.angle_gamma   90.00
#
_symmetry.space_group_name_H-M   'P 1'
#
loop_
_entity.id
_entity.type
_entity.pdbx_description
1 polymer ?
#
loop_
_entity_poly.entity_id
_entity_poly.type
_entity_poly.pdbx_seq_one_letter_code
_entity_poly.pdbx_strand_id
1 'polypeptide(L)'
;MLLVAGALALAAQNQDSLLQQIQSRIAKDPDAYVGVSYVDLGSADTLYLNADSSFHAASTMKVPVMIELFRRAHSGSFAMDQPLLMVNQFASIVDGSPYKLDVESDSDSTLYGRVGTRVRVDSLLKLMIVRSSNFATNTLITLVGAEAVTRTMRGLGAQRIQVLRGVEDGKAFDKGLNNTTTARDLAIILRAIEEGRAAPSEATSEMRQILLGQEFNEKIPAGLPAGTRVAHKTGEITAVSHDAAIVYPPGRPPYVLVVLTRGISESARSAKLIADISALVYAHNSARHRSNTISSTNE
;
A
#
# COMPACT_ATOMS: atom_id res chain seq x y z
N MET A 1 -4.79 40.16 7.14
CA MET A 1 -3.58 39.47 7.64
C MET A 1 -3.77 38.71 8.96
N LEU A 2 -4.48 39.26 9.96
CA LEU A 2 -4.71 38.57 11.25
C LEU A 2 -5.51 37.25 11.14
N LEU A 3 -6.53 37.14 10.30
CA LEU A 3 -7.34 35.95 10.11
C LEU A 3 -6.57 34.75 9.50
N VAL A 4 -5.63 35.00 8.58
CA VAL A 4 -4.80 33.97 7.95
C VAL A 4 -3.78 33.40 8.95
N ALA A 5 -3.20 34.28 9.81
CA ALA A 5 -2.26 33.85 10.84
C ALA A 5 -2.92 32.99 11.93
N GLY A 6 -4.17 33.31 12.31
CA GLY A 6 -4.94 32.52 13.27
C GLY A 6 -5.31 31.12 12.74
N ALA A 7 -5.70 31.01 11.47
CA ALA A 7 -6.03 29.73 10.85
C ALA A 7 -4.79 28.81 10.70
N LEU A 8 -3.63 29.37 10.37
CA LEU A 8 -2.37 28.63 10.30
C LEU A 8 -1.91 28.12 11.67
N ALA A 9 -2.05 28.94 12.73
CA ALA A 9 -1.70 28.55 14.09
C ALA A 9 -2.61 27.43 14.61
N LEU A 10 -3.91 27.50 14.37
CA LEU A 10 -4.87 26.44 14.75
C LEU A 10 -4.64 25.15 13.98
N ALA A 11 -4.25 25.24 12.71
CA ALA A 11 -3.89 24.09 11.88
C ALA A 11 -2.65 23.37 12.41
N ALA A 12 -1.61 24.10 12.77
CA ALA A 12 -0.39 23.54 13.36
C ALA A 12 -0.67 22.90 14.73
N GLN A 13 -1.43 23.55 15.60
CA GLN A 13 -1.78 23.01 16.91
C GLN A 13 -2.60 21.71 16.83
N ASN A 14 -3.50 21.58 15.86
CA ASN A 14 -4.26 20.37 15.64
C ASN A 14 -3.39 19.22 15.09
N GLN A 15 -2.40 19.52 14.26
CA GLN A 15 -1.47 18.56 13.70
C GLN A 15 -0.52 18.02 14.79
N ASP A 16 -0.01 18.89 15.66
CA ASP A 16 0.81 18.49 16.82
C ASP A 16 0.01 17.58 17.76
N SER A 17 -1.30 17.86 17.96
CA SER A 17 -2.20 17.02 18.73
C SER A 17 -2.37 15.61 18.13
N LEU A 18 -2.55 15.48 16.81
CA LEU A 18 -2.65 14.15 16.15
C LEU A 18 -1.34 13.37 16.28
N LEU A 19 -0.21 14.02 16.03
CA LEU A 19 1.11 13.39 16.16
C LEU A 19 1.33 12.86 17.58
N GLN A 20 1.01 13.65 18.61
CA GLN A 20 1.12 13.25 20.02
C GLN A 20 0.20 12.06 20.36
N GLN A 21 -1.03 12.04 19.83
CA GLN A 21 -1.96 10.92 20.03
C GLN A 21 -1.44 9.63 19.40
N ILE A 22 -0.92 9.70 18.16
CA ILE A 22 -0.30 8.55 17.48
C ILE A 22 0.92 8.05 18.26
N GLN A 23 1.82 8.94 18.69
CA GLN A 23 2.99 8.57 19.49
C GLN A 23 2.60 7.92 20.82
N SER A 24 1.60 8.48 21.51
CA SER A 24 1.07 7.91 22.76
C SER A 24 0.44 6.54 22.55
N ARG A 25 -0.18 6.30 21.38
CA ARG A 25 -0.69 4.97 21.03
C ARG A 25 0.45 3.98 20.78
N ILE A 26 1.46 4.38 20.01
CA ILE A 26 2.63 3.54 19.71
C ILE A 26 3.39 3.18 20.98
N ALA A 27 3.52 4.11 21.94
CA ALA A 27 4.24 3.88 23.20
C ALA A 27 3.67 2.73 24.07
N LYS A 28 2.42 2.30 23.79
CA LYS A 28 1.83 1.11 24.45
C LYS A 28 2.37 -0.21 23.88
N ASP A 29 3.08 -0.17 22.77
CA ASP A 29 3.72 -1.30 22.11
C ASP A 29 5.23 -1.02 22.00
N PRO A 30 6.01 -1.18 23.07
CA PRO A 30 7.40 -0.71 23.15
C PRO A 30 8.35 -1.35 22.12
N ASP A 31 8.00 -2.54 21.62
CA ASP A 31 8.78 -3.22 20.58
C ASP A 31 8.47 -2.68 19.17
N ALA A 32 7.41 -1.89 19.03
CA ALA A 32 6.95 -1.41 17.73
C ALA A 32 7.82 -0.28 17.20
N TYR A 33 8.33 -0.43 15.98
CA TYR A 33 8.82 0.67 15.17
C TYR A 33 7.81 0.97 14.06
N VAL A 34 7.29 2.20 14.01
CA VAL A 34 6.17 2.57 13.14
C VAL A 34 6.53 3.73 12.23
N GLY A 35 6.22 3.56 10.93
CA GLY A 35 6.25 4.63 9.93
C GLY A 35 4.82 5.00 9.52
N VAL A 36 4.48 6.29 9.56
CA VAL A 36 3.15 6.78 9.17
C VAL A 36 3.29 7.88 8.13
N SER A 37 2.45 7.82 7.11
CA SER A 37 2.24 8.91 6.15
C SER A 37 0.73 9.12 5.98
N TYR A 38 0.24 10.29 6.34
CA TYR A 38 -1.11 10.76 6.08
C TYR A 38 -1.06 11.97 5.14
N VAL A 39 -1.92 11.97 4.12
CA VAL A 39 -2.06 13.05 3.13
C VAL A 39 -3.55 13.24 2.82
N ASP A 40 -4.11 14.36 3.23
CA ASP A 40 -5.47 14.75 2.84
C ASP A 40 -5.43 15.27 1.38
N LEU A 41 -6.24 14.69 0.51
CA LEU A 41 -6.26 15.08 -0.91
C LEU A 41 -7.19 16.27 -1.20
N GLY A 42 -8.00 16.69 -0.22
CA GLY A 42 -8.85 17.87 -0.30
C GLY A 42 -8.25 19.12 0.34
N SER A 43 -7.11 19.00 1.00
CA SER A 43 -6.44 20.11 1.66
C SER A 43 -4.92 19.94 1.64
N ALA A 44 -4.17 20.87 2.25
CA ALA A 44 -2.72 20.75 2.43
C ALA A 44 -2.34 19.98 3.71
N ASP A 45 -3.29 19.34 4.40
CA ASP A 45 -3.03 18.66 5.67
C ASP A 45 -2.27 17.35 5.46
N THR A 46 -1.17 17.20 6.17
CA THR A 46 -0.28 16.03 6.06
C THR A 46 0.32 15.71 7.43
N LEU A 47 0.59 14.43 7.68
CA LEU A 47 1.37 14.02 8.85
C LEU A 47 2.39 12.95 8.43
N TYR A 48 3.62 13.13 8.91
CA TYR A 48 4.73 12.21 8.66
C TYR A 48 5.42 11.84 9.96
N LEU A 49 5.41 10.55 10.30
CA LEU A 49 6.15 9.98 11.42
C LEU A 49 7.05 8.87 10.89
N ASN A 50 8.36 8.98 11.02
CA ASN A 50 9.33 8.02 10.46
C ASN A 50 9.04 7.66 9.00
N ALA A 51 8.41 8.56 8.24
CA ALA A 51 7.83 8.27 6.93
C ALA A 51 8.89 7.92 5.88
N ASP A 52 10.13 8.35 6.09
CA ASP A 52 11.29 8.08 5.22
C ASP A 52 12.14 6.90 5.67
N SER A 53 11.78 6.23 6.76
CA SER A 53 12.46 5.02 7.23
C SER A 53 12.21 3.86 6.29
N SER A 54 13.25 3.07 6.04
CA SER A 54 13.16 1.86 5.22
C SER A 54 12.53 0.71 6.00
N PHE A 55 11.56 0.05 5.36
CA PHE A 55 10.93 -1.18 5.83
C PHE A 55 11.06 -2.26 4.77
N HIS A 56 11.05 -3.53 5.17
CA HIS A 56 10.78 -4.62 4.24
C HIS A 56 9.38 -4.42 3.67
N ALA A 57 9.25 -4.43 2.32
CA ALA A 57 7.97 -4.04 1.71
C ALA A 57 6.82 -5.04 1.95
N ALA A 58 7.14 -6.30 2.27
CA ALA A 58 6.16 -7.38 2.32
C ALA A 58 5.25 -7.32 1.07
N SER A 59 3.97 -7.61 1.20
CA SER A 59 3.05 -7.59 0.05
C SER A 59 2.62 -6.21 -0.42
N THR A 60 3.05 -5.10 0.22
CA THR A 60 2.77 -3.75 -0.30
C THR A 60 3.53 -3.48 -1.61
N MET A 61 4.62 -4.24 -1.90
CA MET A 61 5.33 -4.18 -3.18
C MET A 61 4.47 -4.57 -4.39
N LYS A 62 3.33 -5.21 -4.18
CA LYS A 62 2.38 -5.62 -5.23
C LYS A 62 1.66 -4.42 -5.87
N VAL A 63 1.53 -3.29 -5.17
CA VAL A 63 1.00 -2.04 -5.74
C VAL A 63 1.92 -1.48 -6.84
N PRO A 64 3.24 -1.31 -6.63
CA PRO A 64 4.19 -1.03 -7.71
C PRO A 64 4.09 -1.95 -8.92
N VAL A 65 3.98 -3.26 -8.68
CA VAL A 65 3.85 -4.25 -9.77
C VAL A 65 2.56 -4.03 -10.57
N MET A 66 1.43 -3.77 -9.89
CA MET A 66 0.16 -3.44 -10.54
C MET A 66 0.29 -2.20 -11.44
N ILE A 67 0.91 -1.13 -10.96
CA ILE A 67 1.11 0.10 -11.76
C ILE A 67 1.92 -0.21 -13.03
N GLU A 68 3.02 -0.95 -12.92
CA GLU A 68 3.84 -1.30 -14.06
C GLU A 68 3.11 -2.17 -15.08
N LEU A 69 2.31 -3.14 -14.61
CA LEU A 69 1.47 -3.99 -15.48
C LEU A 69 0.53 -3.14 -16.34
N PHE A 70 -0.21 -2.21 -15.73
CA PHE A 70 -1.13 -1.33 -16.47
C PHE A 70 -0.40 -0.41 -17.44
N ARG A 71 0.76 0.15 -17.06
CA ARG A 71 1.56 0.99 -17.95
C ARG A 71 2.05 0.23 -19.18
N ARG A 72 2.55 -0.99 -19.00
CA ARG A 72 3.02 -1.83 -20.10
C ARG A 72 1.89 -2.35 -20.98
N ALA A 73 0.76 -2.73 -20.40
CA ALA A 73 -0.40 -3.10 -21.18
C ALA A 73 -0.86 -1.92 -22.05
N HIS A 74 -0.93 -0.71 -21.48
CA HIS A 74 -1.27 0.49 -22.25
C HIS A 74 -0.25 0.82 -23.35
N SER A 75 1.04 0.57 -23.14
CA SER A 75 2.07 0.76 -24.17
C SER A 75 2.08 -0.33 -25.25
N GLY A 76 1.16 -1.32 -25.17
CA GLY A 76 1.06 -2.42 -26.13
C GLY A 76 2.08 -3.54 -25.94
N SER A 77 2.78 -3.59 -24.81
CA SER A 77 3.75 -4.67 -24.54
C SER A 77 3.09 -6.03 -24.40
N PHE A 78 1.86 -6.07 -23.89
CA PHE A 78 0.96 -7.25 -23.83
C PHE A 78 -0.49 -6.79 -23.61
N ALA A 79 -1.45 -7.69 -23.80
CA ALA A 79 -2.85 -7.43 -23.47
C ALA A 79 -3.20 -7.94 -22.06
N MET A 80 -4.06 -7.23 -21.31
CA MET A 80 -4.49 -7.64 -19.96
C MET A 80 -5.22 -8.99 -19.96
N ASP A 81 -5.85 -9.36 -21.06
CA ASP A 81 -6.47 -10.67 -21.23
C ASP A 81 -5.52 -11.75 -21.76
N GLN A 82 -4.26 -11.43 -22.02
CA GLN A 82 -3.26 -12.40 -22.47
C GLN A 82 -3.13 -13.55 -21.47
N PRO A 83 -3.21 -14.83 -21.93
CA PRO A 83 -3.07 -15.98 -21.05
C PRO A 83 -1.59 -16.32 -20.80
N LEU A 84 -1.19 -16.47 -19.53
CA LEU A 84 0.14 -16.91 -19.10
C LEU A 84 0.09 -18.36 -18.64
N LEU A 85 1.10 -19.14 -19.00
CA LEU A 85 1.26 -20.50 -18.49
C LEU A 85 1.64 -20.47 -17.01
N MET A 86 0.88 -21.19 -16.18
CA MET A 86 1.16 -21.29 -14.74
C MET A 86 2.26 -22.34 -14.50
N VAL A 87 3.43 -21.86 -14.06
CA VAL A 87 4.60 -22.70 -13.74
C VAL A 87 5.10 -22.30 -12.36
N ASN A 88 5.01 -23.19 -11.38
CA ASN A 88 5.54 -22.96 -10.04
C ASN A 88 7.05 -23.29 -10.01
N GLN A 89 7.83 -22.51 -10.75
CA GLN A 89 9.29 -22.56 -10.74
C GLN A 89 9.82 -21.19 -11.13
N PHE A 90 10.63 -20.62 -10.26
CA PHE A 90 11.20 -19.27 -10.41
C PHE A 90 12.71 -19.33 -10.23
N ALA A 91 13.42 -18.34 -10.75
CA ALA A 91 14.87 -18.25 -10.63
C ALA A 91 15.26 -17.30 -9.49
N SER A 92 16.15 -17.73 -8.61
CA SER A 92 16.73 -16.85 -7.60
C SER A 92 17.56 -15.74 -8.26
N ILE A 93 17.41 -14.51 -7.76
CA ILE A 93 18.20 -13.36 -8.25
C ILE A 93 19.68 -13.44 -7.85
N VAL A 94 20.04 -14.36 -6.96
CA VAL A 94 21.41 -14.54 -6.46
C VAL A 94 22.27 -15.27 -7.46
N ASP A 95 21.77 -16.38 -8.02
CA ASP A 95 22.57 -17.31 -8.83
C ASP A 95 21.78 -17.99 -9.96
N GLY A 96 20.54 -17.59 -10.18
CA GLY A 96 19.65 -18.17 -11.19
C GLY A 96 19.13 -19.57 -10.85
N SER A 97 19.47 -20.14 -9.69
CA SER A 97 18.99 -21.47 -9.30
C SER A 97 17.47 -21.47 -9.10
N PRO A 98 16.80 -22.58 -9.46
CA PRO A 98 15.35 -22.66 -9.37
C PRO A 98 14.88 -22.77 -7.91
N TYR A 99 13.73 -22.11 -7.62
CA TYR A 99 12.95 -22.31 -6.40
C TYR A 99 11.46 -22.42 -6.72
N LYS A 100 10.69 -22.95 -5.81
CA LYS A 100 9.23 -23.09 -5.89
C LYS A 100 8.59 -22.41 -4.70
N LEU A 101 7.37 -21.94 -4.89
CA LEU A 101 6.53 -21.45 -3.80
C LEU A 101 5.84 -22.62 -3.12
N ASP A 102 5.65 -22.49 -1.80
CA ASP A 102 4.89 -23.42 -1.00
C ASP A 102 3.43 -22.95 -0.89
N VAL A 103 2.50 -23.85 -1.21
CA VAL A 103 1.06 -23.58 -1.14
C VAL A 103 0.59 -23.23 0.29
N GLU A 104 1.24 -23.79 1.31
CA GLU A 104 0.88 -23.52 2.72
C GLU A 104 1.29 -22.13 3.18
N SER A 105 2.29 -21.54 2.53
CA SER A 105 2.76 -20.15 2.81
C SER A 105 2.03 -19.09 2.00
N ASP A 106 1.27 -19.44 0.97
CA ASP A 106 0.53 -18.48 0.14
C ASP A 106 -0.85 -18.20 0.72
N SER A 107 -1.24 -16.94 0.78
CA SER A 107 -2.58 -16.52 1.20
C SER A 107 -3.69 -16.90 0.22
N ASP A 108 -3.34 -17.33 -1.00
CA ASP A 108 -4.28 -17.88 -2.01
C ASP A 108 -3.76 -19.16 -2.62
N SER A 109 -4.37 -20.28 -2.25
CA SER A 109 -4.01 -21.63 -2.77
C SER A 109 -4.59 -21.96 -4.14
N THR A 110 -5.52 -21.15 -4.67
CA THR A 110 -6.34 -21.52 -5.85
C THR A 110 -5.52 -21.71 -7.13
N LEU A 111 -4.42 -20.99 -7.29
CA LEU A 111 -3.57 -21.08 -8.48
C LEU A 111 -2.70 -22.33 -8.52
N TYR A 112 -2.43 -22.96 -7.38
CA TYR A 112 -1.59 -24.18 -7.36
C TYR A 112 -2.27 -25.36 -8.06
N GLY A 113 -3.60 -25.44 -8.03
CA GLY A 113 -4.38 -26.38 -8.82
C GLY A 113 -4.44 -26.04 -10.33
N ARG A 114 -3.87 -24.91 -10.75
CA ARG A 114 -3.86 -24.46 -12.13
C ARG A 114 -2.48 -24.60 -12.82
N VAL A 115 -1.50 -25.22 -12.14
CA VAL A 115 -0.18 -25.50 -12.73
C VAL A 115 -0.34 -26.31 -14.03
N GLY A 116 0.37 -25.91 -15.09
CA GLY A 116 0.25 -26.48 -16.43
C GLY A 116 -0.90 -25.92 -17.28
N THR A 117 -1.79 -25.09 -16.71
CA THR A 117 -2.86 -24.42 -17.45
C THR A 117 -2.51 -22.96 -17.73
N ARG A 118 -3.33 -22.26 -18.49
CA ARG A 118 -3.17 -20.82 -18.76
C ARG A 118 -4.18 -20.00 -17.98
N VAL A 119 -3.72 -18.88 -17.39
CA VAL A 119 -4.52 -17.89 -16.65
C VAL A 119 -4.25 -16.51 -17.19
N ARG A 120 -5.29 -15.69 -17.36
CA ARG A 120 -5.18 -14.32 -17.90
C ARG A 120 -4.45 -13.40 -16.93
N VAL A 121 -3.72 -12.42 -17.47
CA VAL A 121 -2.98 -11.41 -16.70
C VAL A 121 -3.91 -10.65 -15.73
N ASP A 122 -5.10 -10.19 -16.19
CA ASP A 122 -6.08 -9.48 -15.36
C ASP A 122 -6.57 -10.31 -14.17
N SER A 123 -6.78 -11.61 -14.36
CA SER A 123 -7.18 -12.53 -13.30
C SER A 123 -6.06 -12.73 -12.28
N LEU A 124 -4.82 -12.88 -12.74
CA LEU A 124 -3.65 -12.98 -11.87
C LEU A 124 -3.44 -11.67 -11.08
N LEU A 125 -3.57 -10.52 -11.74
CA LEU A 125 -3.48 -9.21 -11.11
C LEU A 125 -4.50 -9.04 -9.98
N LYS A 126 -5.76 -9.44 -10.23
CA LYS A 126 -6.79 -9.39 -9.21
C LYS A 126 -6.44 -10.26 -8.01
N LEU A 127 -6.00 -11.52 -8.21
CA LEU A 127 -5.58 -12.40 -7.12
C LEU A 127 -4.36 -11.87 -6.37
N MET A 128 -3.38 -11.28 -7.08
CA MET A 128 -2.20 -10.65 -6.48
C MET A 128 -2.56 -9.53 -5.51
N ILE A 129 -3.55 -8.70 -5.83
CA ILE A 129 -3.94 -7.56 -4.99
C ILE A 129 -4.98 -7.96 -3.95
N VAL A 130 -6.08 -8.58 -4.37
CA VAL A 130 -7.26 -8.83 -3.51
C VAL A 130 -6.98 -9.90 -2.46
N ARG A 131 -6.33 -10.99 -2.84
CA ARG A 131 -5.96 -12.12 -1.97
C ARG A 131 -4.49 -12.19 -1.64
N SER A 132 -3.73 -11.23 -2.13
CA SER A 132 -2.28 -11.21 -1.90
C SER A 132 -1.52 -12.45 -2.41
N SER A 133 -2.01 -13.15 -3.45
CA SER A 133 -1.39 -14.37 -3.97
C SER A 133 0.09 -14.17 -4.32
N ASN A 134 0.95 -15.01 -3.74
CA ASN A 134 2.38 -15.02 -4.00
C ASN A 134 2.68 -15.65 -5.35
N PHE A 135 1.94 -16.68 -5.73
CA PHE A 135 2.10 -17.33 -7.03
C PHE A 135 1.75 -16.37 -8.18
N ALA A 136 0.62 -15.64 -8.08
CA ALA A 136 0.30 -14.59 -9.03
C ALA A 136 1.40 -13.51 -9.08
N THR A 137 1.91 -13.10 -7.92
CA THR A 137 2.98 -12.09 -7.82
C THR A 137 4.22 -12.49 -8.60
N ASN A 138 4.74 -13.71 -8.37
CA ASN A 138 5.96 -14.17 -9.02
C ASN A 138 5.76 -14.36 -10.53
N THR A 139 4.60 -14.85 -10.96
CA THR A 139 4.25 -14.96 -12.38
C THR A 139 4.23 -13.57 -13.05
N LEU A 140 3.59 -12.58 -12.42
CA LEU A 140 3.45 -11.23 -12.98
C LEU A 140 4.76 -10.43 -12.94
N ILE A 141 5.57 -10.57 -11.88
CA ILE A 141 6.86 -9.88 -11.81
C ILE A 141 7.86 -10.44 -12.83
N THR A 142 7.75 -11.73 -13.16
CA THR A 142 8.52 -12.33 -14.25
C THR A 142 8.13 -11.73 -15.61
N LEU A 143 6.87 -11.36 -15.81
CA LEU A 143 6.40 -10.72 -17.04
C LEU A 143 6.93 -9.29 -17.19
N VAL A 144 6.94 -8.49 -16.10
CA VAL A 144 7.30 -7.05 -16.20
C VAL A 144 8.73 -6.74 -15.78
N GLY A 145 9.38 -7.59 -14.99
CA GLY A 145 10.72 -7.37 -14.48
C GLY A 145 10.79 -6.38 -13.31
N ALA A 146 11.42 -6.79 -12.23
CA ALA A 146 11.50 -6.02 -10.97
C ALA A 146 12.18 -4.65 -11.15
N GLU A 147 13.24 -4.59 -11.98
CA GLU A 147 13.95 -3.35 -12.27
C GLU A 147 13.06 -2.31 -12.96
N ALA A 148 12.20 -2.75 -13.90
CA ALA A 148 11.27 -1.84 -14.57
C ALA A 148 10.23 -1.29 -13.58
N VAL A 149 9.72 -2.12 -12.67
CA VAL A 149 8.84 -1.67 -11.58
C VAL A 149 9.50 -0.56 -10.78
N THR A 150 10.75 -0.78 -10.35
CA THR A 150 11.50 0.23 -9.58
C THR A 150 11.70 1.52 -10.36
N ARG A 151 12.07 1.46 -11.66
CA ARG A 151 12.21 2.66 -12.51
C ARG A 151 10.92 3.44 -12.63
N THR A 152 9.79 2.77 -12.80
CA THR A 152 8.47 3.42 -12.85
C THR A 152 8.16 4.13 -11.54
N MET A 153 8.46 3.53 -10.39
CA MET A 153 8.27 4.20 -9.09
C MET A 153 9.13 5.46 -8.96
N ARG A 154 10.39 5.42 -9.41
CA ARG A 154 11.25 6.62 -9.46
C ARG A 154 10.63 7.73 -10.32
N GLY A 155 10.06 7.39 -11.47
CA GLY A 155 9.35 8.32 -12.36
C GLY A 155 8.11 8.95 -11.74
N LEU A 156 7.47 8.28 -10.78
CA LEU A 156 6.34 8.82 -10.01
C LEU A 156 6.76 9.65 -8.79
N GLY A 157 8.07 9.72 -8.48
CA GLY A 157 8.60 10.48 -7.34
C GLY A 157 8.87 9.63 -6.09
N ALA A 158 8.58 8.32 -6.11
CA ALA A 158 8.89 7.40 -5.02
C ALA A 158 10.37 6.96 -5.11
N GLN A 159 11.24 7.67 -4.40
CA GLN A 159 12.70 7.57 -4.61
C GLN A 159 13.39 6.49 -3.79
N ARG A 160 12.74 5.93 -2.76
CA ARG A 160 13.34 4.95 -1.84
C ARG A 160 12.77 3.55 -1.98
N ILE A 161 11.54 3.41 -2.51
CA ILE A 161 10.95 2.10 -2.75
C ILE A 161 11.81 1.31 -3.73
N GLN A 162 12.06 0.03 -3.45
CA GLN A 162 12.85 -0.83 -4.29
C GLN A 162 12.19 -2.19 -4.42
N VAL A 163 11.89 -2.59 -5.64
CA VAL A 163 11.45 -3.93 -6.00
C VAL A 163 12.64 -4.60 -6.69
N LEU A 164 13.17 -5.64 -6.07
CA LEU A 164 14.34 -6.39 -6.57
C LEU A 164 13.95 -7.73 -7.17
N ARG A 165 12.91 -8.36 -6.63
CA ARG A 165 12.58 -9.76 -6.90
C ARG A 165 11.12 -10.08 -6.67
N GLY A 166 10.71 -11.27 -7.10
CA GLY A 166 9.51 -11.91 -6.61
C GLY A 166 9.60 -12.23 -5.11
N VAL A 167 8.58 -12.88 -4.59
CA VAL A 167 8.52 -13.28 -3.18
C VAL A 167 9.10 -14.68 -2.97
N GLU A 168 9.44 -15.00 -1.71
CA GLU A 168 9.92 -16.33 -1.27
C GLU A 168 11.23 -16.82 -1.93
N ASP A 169 12.04 -15.94 -2.50
CA ASP A 169 13.42 -16.25 -2.84
C ASP A 169 14.27 -16.27 -1.55
N GLY A 170 14.39 -17.45 -0.93
CA GLY A 170 15.10 -17.63 0.35
C GLY A 170 16.57 -17.24 0.26
N LYS A 171 17.25 -17.58 -0.86
CA LYS A 171 18.67 -17.21 -1.05
C LYS A 171 18.88 -15.70 -1.07
N ALA A 172 17.96 -14.96 -1.72
CA ALA A 172 18.02 -13.52 -1.73
C ALA A 172 17.69 -12.92 -0.36
N PHE A 173 16.72 -13.50 0.36
CA PHE A 173 16.39 -13.09 1.72
C PHE A 173 17.59 -13.24 2.67
N ASP A 174 18.28 -14.37 2.66
CA ASP A 174 19.47 -14.64 3.49
C ASP A 174 20.63 -13.69 3.19
N LYS A 175 20.70 -13.15 1.97
CA LYS A 175 21.68 -12.13 1.56
C LYS A 175 21.20 -10.68 1.79
N GLY A 176 20.04 -10.48 2.41
CA GLY A 176 19.47 -9.15 2.64
C GLY A 176 18.98 -8.44 1.38
N LEU A 177 18.86 -9.15 0.24
CA LEU A 177 18.36 -8.62 -1.03
C LEU A 177 16.83 -8.59 -1.00
N ASN A 178 16.27 -7.66 -0.24
CA ASN A 178 14.83 -7.57 0.01
C ASN A 178 14.17 -6.43 -0.77
N ASN A 179 12.90 -6.64 -1.12
CA ASN A 179 12.04 -5.56 -1.55
C ASN A 179 11.81 -4.61 -0.37
N THR A 180 12.07 -3.31 -0.56
CA THR A 180 11.96 -2.30 0.50
C THR A 180 11.03 -1.17 0.09
N THR A 181 10.45 -0.51 1.09
CA THR A 181 9.59 0.65 0.92
C THR A 181 9.71 1.64 2.06
N THR A 182 9.10 2.81 1.90
CA THR A 182 8.87 3.78 2.96
C THR A 182 7.39 4.15 3.00
N ALA A 183 6.90 4.65 4.13
CA ALA A 183 5.51 5.10 4.22
C ALA A 183 5.25 6.30 3.27
N ARG A 184 6.24 7.17 3.10
CA ARG A 184 6.16 8.30 2.15
C ARG A 184 6.04 7.82 0.71
N ASP A 185 6.86 6.88 0.27
CA ASP A 185 6.85 6.41 -1.11
C ASP A 185 5.56 5.69 -1.47
N LEU A 186 5.02 4.86 -0.56
CA LEU A 186 3.70 4.26 -0.76
C LEU A 186 2.60 5.31 -0.83
N ALA A 187 2.67 6.36 -0.01
CA ALA A 187 1.70 7.47 -0.10
C ALA A 187 1.80 8.22 -1.43
N ILE A 188 3.01 8.46 -1.95
CA ILE A 188 3.23 9.08 -3.26
C ILE A 188 2.56 8.27 -4.37
N ILE A 189 2.75 6.95 -4.42
CA ILE A 189 2.19 6.12 -5.48
C ILE A 189 0.68 5.94 -5.35
N LEU A 190 0.13 5.82 -4.14
CA LEU A 190 -1.32 5.77 -3.93
C LEU A 190 -1.99 7.09 -4.29
N ARG A 191 -1.39 8.21 -3.93
CA ARG A 191 -1.80 9.54 -4.38
C ARG A 191 -1.76 9.64 -5.91
N ALA A 192 -0.72 9.12 -6.56
CA ALA A 192 -0.63 9.12 -8.03
C ALA A 192 -1.72 8.27 -8.68
N ILE A 193 -2.15 7.16 -8.05
CA ILE A 193 -3.32 6.37 -8.50
C ILE A 193 -4.59 7.22 -8.37
N GLU A 194 -4.84 7.87 -7.23
CA GLU A 194 -6.06 8.64 -7.01
C GLU A 194 -6.15 9.85 -7.93
N GLU A 195 -5.05 10.55 -8.16
CA GLU A 195 -4.96 11.72 -9.02
C GLU A 195 -4.86 11.39 -10.53
N GLY A 196 -4.92 10.13 -10.93
CA GLY A 196 -4.85 9.73 -12.35
C GLY A 196 -3.46 9.87 -12.98
N ARG A 197 -2.39 9.95 -12.19
CA ARG A 197 -0.99 10.14 -12.66
C ARG A 197 -0.18 8.84 -12.75
N ALA A 198 -0.65 7.77 -12.10
CA ALA A 198 0.07 6.49 -12.07
C ALA A 198 0.09 5.81 -13.45
N ALA A 199 -1.00 5.93 -14.23
CA ALA A 199 -1.19 5.40 -15.56
C ALA A 199 -2.32 6.20 -16.24
N PRO A 200 -2.72 5.92 -17.49
CA PRO A 200 -3.91 6.55 -18.12
C PRO A 200 -5.17 6.40 -17.27
N SER A 201 -6.12 7.32 -17.42
CA SER A 201 -7.28 7.48 -16.52
C SER A 201 -8.14 6.23 -16.35
N GLU A 202 -8.38 5.47 -17.42
CA GLU A 202 -9.11 4.19 -17.34
C GLU A 202 -8.37 3.17 -16.47
N ALA A 203 -7.07 3.02 -16.68
CA ALA A 203 -6.22 2.12 -15.89
C ALA A 203 -6.18 2.50 -14.41
N THR A 204 -6.07 3.79 -14.08
CA THR A 204 -6.10 4.24 -12.68
C THR A 204 -7.45 4.03 -12.02
N SER A 205 -8.55 4.14 -12.77
CA SER A 205 -9.89 3.79 -12.28
C SER A 205 -9.97 2.29 -11.95
N GLU A 206 -9.47 1.44 -12.84
CA GLU A 206 -9.44 -0.01 -12.63
C GLU A 206 -8.54 -0.39 -11.44
N MET A 207 -7.35 0.21 -11.30
CA MET A 207 -6.48 0.01 -10.12
C MET A 207 -7.23 0.29 -8.81
N ARG A 208 -7.98 1.40 -8.74
CA ARG A 208 -8.80 1.74 -7.56
C ARG A 208 -9.86 0.67 -7.28
N GLN A 209 -10.56 0.18 -8.32
CA GLN A 209 -11.57 -0.87 -8.15
C GLN A 209 -10.93 -2.19 -7.65
N ILE A 210 -9.76 -2.56 -8.14
CA ILE A 210 -9.04 -3.75 -7.69
C ILE A 210 -8.61 -3.58 -6.21
N LEU A 211 -8.08 -2.42 -5.82
CA LEU A 211 -7.69 -2.14 -4.42
C LEU A 211 -8.89 -2.09 -3.48
N LEU A 212 -10.07 -1.61 -3.94
CA LEU A 212 -11.34 -1.65 -3.19
C LEU A 212 -11.84 -3.08 -2.93
N GLY A 213 -11.38 -4.05 -3.71
CA GLY A 213 -11.71 -5.46 -3.55
C GLY A 213 -10.86 -6.21 -2.54
N GLN A 214 -9.94 -5.55 -1.81
CA GLN A 214 -9.09 -6.20 -0.81
C GLN A 214 -9.91 -6.98 0.24
N GLU A 215 -9.55 -8.25 0.49
CA GLU A 215 -10.27 -9.13 1.41
C GLU A 215 -9.77 -9.06 2.87
N PHE A 216 -8.54 -8.59 3.13
CA PHE A 216 -7.93 -8.49 4.47
C PHE A 216 -8.21 -7.11 5.10
N ASN A 217 -9.26 -7.01 5.92
CA ASN A 217 -9.80 -5.74 6.41
C ASN A 217 -9.54 -5.46 7.90
N GLU A 218 -8.69 -6.23 8.57
CA GLU A 218 -8.42 -6.17 10.01
C GLU A 218 -7.50 -5.00 10.44
N LYS A 219 -6.98 -4.22 9.49
CA LYS A 219 -6.01 -3.13 9.73
C LYS A 219 -6.65 -1.75 9.56
N ILE A 220 -6.26 -0.95 8.55
CA ILE A 220 -6.83 0.40 8.34
C ILE A 220 -8.36 0.37 8.31
N PRO A 221 -9.04 -0.53 7.55
CA PRO A 221 -10.50 -0.55 7.53
C PRO A 221 -11.15 -0.79 8.90
N ALA A 222 -10.54 -1.62 9.75
CA ALA A 222 -11.08 -1.92 11.09
C ALA A 222 -11.11 -0.72 12.05
N GLY A 223 -10.34 0.34 11.78
CA GLY A 223 -10.33 1.59 12.54
C GLY A 223 -11.35 2.63 12.05
N LEU A 224 -12.14 2.32 11.02
CA LEU A 224 -13.02 3.27 10.36
C LEU A 224 -14.49 2.98 10.63
N PRO A 225 -15.39 3.99 10.54
CA PRO A 225 -16.82 3.75 10.60
C PRO A 225 -17.28 2.77 9.53
N ALA A 226 -18.28 1.93 9.89
CA ALA A 226 -18.86 0.96 8.96
C ALA A 226 -19.32 1.65 7.65
N GLY A 227 -19.08 0.98 6.52
CA GLY A 227 -19.42 1.50 5.20
C GLY A 227 -18.41 2.51 4.61
N THR A 228 -17.34 2.86 5.33
CA THR A 228 -16.25 3.65 4.74
C THR A 228 -15.53 2.80 3.68
N ARG A 229 -15.47 3.31 2.44
CA ARG A 229 -14.78 2.62 1.34
C ARG A 229 -13.27 2.82 1.48
N VAL A 230 -12.50 1.74 1.30
CA VAL A 230 -11.05 1.75 1.43
C VAL A 230 -10.42 0.98 0.27
N ALA A 231 -9.64 1.65 -0.56
CA ALA A 231 -8.82 1.03 -1.59
C ALA A 231 -7.43 0.81 -1.01
N HIS A 232 -7.05 -0.45 -0.69
CA HIS A 232 -5.83 -0.68 0.09
C HIS A 232 -5.10 -1.97 -0.28
N LYS A 233 -3.86 -2.06 0.20
CA LYS A 233 -3.04 -3.26 0.13
C LYS A 233 -2.32 -3.50 1.45
N THR A 234 -2.59 -4.64 2.04
CA THR A 234 -1.89 -5.13 3.23
C THR A 234 -0.53 -5.75 2.87
N GLY A 235 0.36 -5.84 3.85
CA GLY A 235 1.61 -6.59 3.75
C GLY A 235 1.96 -7.20 5.10
N GLU A 236 2.40 -8.47 5.11
CA GLU A 236 2.75 -9.17 6.34
C GLU A 236 3.85 -10.20 6.10
N ILE A 237 4.81 -10.25 7.00
CA ILE A 237 5.78 -11.29 7.24
C ILE A 237 6.08 -11.31 8.74
N THR A 238 6.92 -12.24 9.23
CA THR A 238 7.28 -12.32 10.65
C THR A 238 7.69 -10.96 11.21
N ALA A 239 7.02 -10.52 12.27
CA ALA A 239 7.21 -9.25 12.97
C ALA A 239 7.15 -7.97 12.10
N VAL A 240 6.56 -8.05 10.92
CA VAL A 240 6.31 -6.92 10.01
C VAL A 240 4.86 -6.95 9.58
N SER A 241 4.14 -5.84 9.78
CA SER A 241 2.75 -5.70 9.36
C SER A 241 2.51 -4.31 8.79
N HIS A 242 1.82 -4.23 7.66
CA HIS A 242 1.64 -3.01 6.90
C HIS A 242 0.21 -2.89 6.39
N ASP A 243 -0.24 -1.66 6.21
CA ASP A 243 -1.39 -1.34 5.36
C ASP A 243 -1.18 0.02 4.70
N ALA A 244 -1.52 0.11 3.41
CA ALA A 244 -1.38 1.31 2.59
C ALA A 244 -2.69 1.54 1.84
N ALA A 245 -3.37 2.67 2.10
CA ALA A 245 -4.76 2.88 1.73
C ALA A 245 -5.04 4.26 1.15
N ILE A 246 -6.02 4.30 0.24
CA ILE A 246 -6.81 5.48 -0.11
C ILE A 246 -8.16 5.30 0.58
N VAL A 247 -8.49 6.18 1.51
CA VAL A 247 -9.73 6.14 2.28
C VAL A 247 -10.72 7.15 1.71
N TYR A 248 -11.97 6.75 1.53
CA TYR A 248 -13.05 7.57 0.98
C TYR A 248 -14.11 7.86 2.06
N PRO A 249 -13.92 8.89 2.91
CA PRO A 249 -14.92 9.26 3.92
C PRO A 249 -16.19 9.78 3.23
N PRO A 250 -17.39 9.43 3.72
CA PRO A 250 -18.64 9.94 3.15
C PRO A 250 -18.70 11.48 3.16
N GLY A 251 -19.04 12.08 2.01
CA GLY A 251 -19.24 13.53 1.85
C GLY A 251 -17.98 14.40 1.98
N ARG A 252 -16.80 13.81 1.90
CA ARG A 252 -15.52 14.51 2.02
C ARG A 252 -14.53 14.02 0.96
N PRO A 253 -13.50 14.83 0.61
CA PRO A 253 -12.41 14.37 -0.23
C PRO A 253 -11.71 13.14 0.37
N PRO A 254 -11.14 12.27 -0.47
CA PRO A 254 -10.35 11.13 0.01
C PRO A 254 -9.05 11.58 0.65
N TYR A 255 -8.46 10.70 1.45
CA TYR A 255 -7.12 10.85 1.96
C TYR A 255 -6.31 9.56 1.79
N VAL A 256 -4.99 9.70 1.74
CA VAL A 256 -4.06 8.56 1.74
C VAL A 256 -3.56 8.36 3.17
N LEU A 257 -3.58 7.11 3.63
CA LEU A 257 -2.98 6.69 4.89
C LEU A 257 -2.11 5.46 4.66
N VAL A 258 -0.86 5.54 5.08
CA VAL A 258 0.07 4.41 5.09
C VAL A 258 0.58 4.21 6.50
N VAL A 259 0.46 3.00 7.03
CA VAL A 259 1.01 2.61 8.33
C VAL A 259 1.88 1.36 8.12
N LEU A 260 3.17 1.50 8.38
CA LEU A 260 4.16 0.43 8.32
C LEU A 260 4.65 0.11 9.73
N THR A 261 4.66 -1.16 10.10
CA THR A 261 5.13 -1.59 11.42
C THR A 261 6.17 -2.69 11.33
N ARG A 262 7.09 -2.72 12.29
CA ARG A 262 8.01 -3.84 12.55
C ARG A 262 8.25 -3.98 14.05
N GLY A 263 8.66 -5.17 14.48
CA GLY A 263 9.04 -5.49 15.86
C GLY A 263 7.95 -6.20 16.65
N ILE A 264 6.68 -6.17 16.22
CA ILE A 264 5.58 -6.88 16.87
C ILE A 264 5.40 -8.25 16.19
N SER A 265 5.68 -9.33 16.91
CA SER A 265 5.54 -10.70 16.38
C SER A 265 4.10 -11.20 16.33
N GLU A 266 3.22 -10.67 17.18
CA GLU A 266 1.81 -11.03 17.23
C GLU A 266 0.99 -10.24 16.19
N SER A 267 0.48 -10.92 15.17
CA SER A 267 -0.24 -10.31 14.03
C SER A 267 -1.47 -9.53 14.49
N ALA A 268 -2.29 -10.07 15.39
CA ALA A 268 -3.49 -9.39 15.89
C ALA A 268 -3.16 -8.07 16.63
N ARG A 269 -2.05 -8.04 17.36
CA ARG A 269 -1.60 -6.84 18.09
C ARG A 269 -1.11 -5.75 17.11
N SER A 270 -0.36 -6.13 16.09
CA SER A 270 0.08 -5.18 15.05
C SER A 270 -1.09 -4.68 14.20
N ALA A 271 -2.05 -5.54 13.85
CA ALA A 271 -3.27 -5.15 13.15
C ALA A 271 -4.09 -4.14 13.97
N LYS A 272 -4.26 -4.40 15.28
CA LYS A 272 -4.94 -3.46 16.19
C LYS A 272 -4.23 -2.12 16.29
N LEU A 273 -2.89 -2.09 16.35
CA LEU A 273 -2.12 -0.83 16.35
C LEU A 273 -2.40 -0.01 15.09
N ILE A 274 -2.41 -0.66 13.91
CA ILE A 274 -2.72 -0.01 12.63
C ILE A 274 -4.16 0.52 12.62
N ALA A 275 -5.13 -0.27 13.10
CA ALA A 275 -6.54 0.14 13.20
C ALA A 275 -6.72 1.35 14.13
N ASP A 276 -6.07 1.35 15.29
CA ASP A 276 -6.15 2.45 16.25
C ASP A 276 -5.55 3.75 15.65
N ILE A 277 -4.43 3.68 14.93
CA ILE A 277 -3.86 4.83 14.21
C ILE A 277 -4.83 5.32 13.13
N SER A 278 -5.46 4.42 12.39
CA SER A 278 -6.47 4.75 11.38
C SER A 278 -7.66 5.50 11.99
N ALA A 279 -8.15 5.07 13.15
CA ALA A 279 -9.24 5.73 13.87
C ALA A 279 -8.86 7.17 14.29
N LEU A 280 -7.65 7.39 14.80
CA LEU A 280 -7.14 8.71 15.17
C LEU A 280 -7.07 9.64 13.95
N VAL A 281 -6.54 9.16 12.84
CA VAL A 281 -6.45 9.93 11.57
C VAL A 281 -7.85 10.26 11.05
N TYR A 282 -8.78 9.32 11.07
CA TYR A 282 -10.16 9.55 10.62
C TYR A 282 -10.87 10.61 11.47
N ALA A 283 -10.71 10.58 12.80
CA ALA A 283 -11.28 11.57 13.70
C ALA A 283 -10.71 12.96 13.44
N HIS A 284 -9.39 13.07 13.25
CA HIS A 284 -8.70 14.31 12.89
C HIS A 284 -9.20 14.88 11.56
N ASN A 285 -9.21 14.08 10.48
CA ASN A 285 -9.72 14.46 9.17
C ASN A 285 -11.18 14.95 9.25
N SER A 286 -12.01 14.26 10.05
CA SER A 286 -13.42 14.63 10.25
C SER A 286 -13.60 15.98 10.95
N ALA A 287 -12.77 16.28 11.95
CA ALA A 287 -12.84 17.54 12.68
C ALA A 287 -12.44 18.74 11.78
N ARG A 288 -11.39 18.56 10.99
CA ARG A 288 -10.90 19.62 10.07
C ARG A 288 -11.91 19.99 8.99
N HIS A 289 -12.54 19.01 8.36
CA HIS A 289 -13.54 19.29 7.32
C HIS A 289 -14.82 19.93 7.88
N ARG A 290 -15.22 19.63 9.12
CA ARG A 290 -16.33 20.32 9.79
C ARG A 290 -16.04 21.79 10.05
N SER A 291 -14.83 22.12 10.51
CA SER A 291 -14.41 23.49 10.78
C SER A 291 -14.40 24.36 9.51
N ASN A 292 -13.96 23.80 8.37
CA ASN A 292 -13.93 24.49 7.08
C ASN A 292 -15.33 24.79 6.54
N THR A 293 -16.30 23.88 6.73
CA THR A 293 -17.69 24.06 6.27
C THR A 293 -18.40 25.19 7.03
N ILE A 294 -18.13 25.33 8.33
CA ILE A 294 -18.73 26.39 9.17
C ILE A 294 -18.15 27.77 8.78
N SER A 295 -16.89 27.86 8.41
CA SER A 295 -16.28 29.13 7.96
C SER A 295 -16.81 29.63 6.61
N SER A 296 -17.17 28.71 5.69
CA SER A 296 -17.66 29.05 4.35
C SER A 296 -19.17 29.40 4.31
N THR A 297 -19.92 29.15 5.39
CA THR A 297 -21.35 29.51 5.49
C THR A 297 -21.58 30.87 6.18
N ASN A 298 -20.53 31.52 6.68
CA ASN A 298 -20.59 32.80 7.36
C ASN A 298 -20.00 33.98 6.52
N GLU A 299 -19.66 33.72 5.24
CA GLU A 299 -19.37 34.72 4.22
C GLU A 299 -20.54 34.90 3.25
#